data_cd7acc06ead29829d43c635aa487b3ae
#
_entry.id   cd7acc06ead29829d43c635aa487b3ae
#
_cell.length_a   1.000
_cell.length_b   1.000
_cell.length_c   1.000
_cell.angle_alpha   90.00
_cell.angle_beta   90.00
_cell.angle_gamma   90.00
#
_symmetry.space_group_name_H-M   'P 1'
#
loop_
_entity.id
_entity.type
_entity.pdbx_description
1 polymer ?
#
loop_
_entity_poly.entity_id
_entity_poly.type
_entity_poly.pdbx_seq_one_letter_code
_entity_poly.pdbx_strand_id
1 'polypeptide(L)'
;RHLSADPVYREYRDYIAAGNVSGNVLPRVPKHLASASLAASYPLGNWGELSWRTDYSYEASRYAQVHNLAETGASHTVNMRLGIERDAWSATLWANNLTDDDTAVDIQRYVDPTLYFLVPVQPPLPGTSGLTSARDFTVALPDRRMFGVTLLYRFR
;
A
#
# COMPACT_ATOMS: atom_id res chain seq x y z
N ARG A 1 -19.74 -16.50 13.60
CA ARG A 1 -20.72 -15.66 12.87
C ARG A 1 -20.99 -16.30 11.53
N HIS A 2 -22.24 -16.66 11.24
CA HIS A 2 -22.61 -17.17 9.93
C HIS A 2 -22.53 -16.04 8.89
N LEU A 3 -21.52 -16.10 8.02
CA LEU A 3 -21.32 -15.14 6.92
C LEU A 3 -22.53 -15.03 5.99
N SER A 4 -23.35 -16.06 5.90
CA SER A 4 -24.59 -16.06 5.08
C SER A 4 -25.67 -15.09 5.57
N ALA A 5 -25.59 -14.62 6.81
CA ALA A 5 -26.51 -13.63 7.38
C ALA A 5 -25.98 -12.20 7.27
N ASP A 6 -24.74 -12.01 6.86
CA ASP A 6 -24.12 -10.70 6.69
C ASP A 6 -24.70 -10.00 5.45
N PRO A 7 -25.26 -8.79 5.58
CA PRO A 7 -25.80 -8.03 4.45
C PRO A 7 -24.78 -7.83 3.33
N VAL A 8 -23.51 -7.55 3.67
CA VAL A 8 -22.41 -7.35 2.71
C VAL A 8 -22.16 -8.63 1.90
N TYR A 9 -22.22 -9.80 2.54
CA TYR A 9 -22.03 -11.07 1.84
C TYR A 9 -23.18 -11.37 0.88
N ARG A 10 -24.42 -11.02 1.23
CA ARG A 10 -25.58 -11.18 0.34
C ARG A 10 -25.47 -10.28 -0.87
N GLU A 11 -25.17 -9.01 -0.66
CA GLU A 11 -24.95 -8.04 -1.73
C GLU A 11 -23.83 -8.49 -2.67
N TYR A 12 -22.73 -8.99 -2.12
CA TYR A 12 -21.61 -9.55 -2.90
C TYR A 12 -22.03 -10.74 -3.77
N ARG A 13 -22.80 -11.65 -3.22
CA ARG A 13 -23.29 -12.83 -3.94
C ARG A 13 -24.23 -12.43 -5.06
N ASP A 14 -25.15 -11.53 -4.79
CA ASP A 14 -26.15 -11.09 -5.76
C ASP A 14 -25.48 -10.27 -6.88
N TYR A 15 -24.49 -9.47 -6.55
CA TYR A 15 -23.66 -8.73 -7.49
C TYR A 15 -22.86 -9.66 -8.43
N ILE A 16 -22.22 -10.70 -7.90
CA ILE A 16 -21.50 -11.68 -8.72
C ILE A 16 -22.48 -12.50 -9.59
N ALA A 17 -23.63 -12.88 -9.06
CA ALA A 17 -24.64 -13.60 -9.81
C ALA A 17 -25.18 -12.76 -10.98
N ALA A 18 -25.28 -11.46 -10.82
CA ALA A 18 -25.68 -10.56 -11.89
C ALA A 18 -24.60 -10.38 -12.99
N GLY A 19 -23.34 -10.69 -12.71
CA GLY A 19 -22.21 -10.61 -13.65
C GLY A 19 -21.92 -9.19 -14.16
N ASN A 20 -22.54 -8.17 -13.58
CA ASN A 20 -22.42 -6.79 -14.06
C ASN A 20 -21.31 -6.07 -13.29
N VAL A 21 -20.22 -5.74 -13.98
CA VAL A 21 -19.09 -4.98 -13.47
C VAL A 21 -18.95 -3.61 -14.18
N SER A 22 -19.98 -3.22 -14.91
CA SER A 22 -20.00 -1.94 -15.62
C SER A 22 -19.89 -0.76 -14.64
N GLY A 23 -19.01 0.17 -14.93
CA GLY A 23 -18.75 1.33 -14.06
C GLY A 23 -17.72 1.08 -12.95
N ASN A 24 -17.28 -0.15 -12.75
CA ASN A 24 -16.25 -0.45 -11.77
C ASN A 24 -14.87 0.05 -12.21
N VAL A 25 -14.06 0.38 -11.22
CA VAL A 25 -12.68 0.80 -11.43
C VAL A 25 -11.80 -0.44 -11.66
N LEU A 26 -10.76 -0.27 -12.47
CA LEU A 26 -9.77 -1.33 -12.67
C LEU A 26 -9.14 -1.73 -11.32
N PRO A 27 -9.04 -3.04 -11.04
CA PRO A 27 -8.42 -3.51 -9.82
C PRO A 27 -6.93 -3.17 -9.80
N ARG A 28 -6.40 -2.93 -8.60
CA ARG A 28 -4.98 -2.64 -8.31
C ARG A 28 -4.44 -1.36 -8.95
N VAL A 29 -5.28 -0.52 -9.51
CA VAL A 29 -4.91 0.78 -10.10
C VAL A 29 -5.55 1.89 -9.27
N PRO A 30 -4.76 2.77 -8.64
CA PRO A 30 -5.30 3.92 -7.94
C PRO A 30 -5.85 4.94 -8.94
N LYS A 31 -6.94 5.62 -8.57
CA LYS A 31 -7.54 6.66 -9.42
C LYS A 31 -6.66 7.90 -9.55
N HIS A 32 -5.93 8.21 -8.50
CA HIS A 32 -5.11 9.42 -8.43
C HIS A 32 -3.77 9.07 -7.80
N LEU A 33 -2.71 9.59 -8.40
CA LEU A 33 -1.36 9.61 -7.90
C LEU A 33 -0.89 11.05 -7.93
N ALA A 34 -0.28 11.51 -6.86
CA ALA A 34 0.33 12.83 -6.80
C ALA A 34 1.68 12.75 -6.09
N SER A 35 2.64 13.52 -6.57
CA SER A 35 3.92 13.68 -5.89
C SER A 35 4.39 15.12 -5.97
N ALA A 36 5.07 15.57 -4.92
CA ALA A 36 5.69 16.86 -4.85
C ALA A 36 7.06 16.73 -4.18
N SER A 37 8.04 17.46 -4.67
CA SER A 37 9.38 17.51 -4.09
C SER A 37 9.79 18.95 -3.87
N LEU A 38 10.36 19.23 -2.70
CA LEU A 38 11.01 20.48 -2.38
C LEU A 38 12.46 20.20 -2.07
N ALA A 39 13.36 20.96 -2.65
CA ALA A 39 14.79 20.89 -2.37
C ALA A 39 15.38 22.29 -2.28
N ALA A 40 16.31 22.47 -1.35
CA ALA A 40 17.06 23.69 -1.19
C ALA A 40 18.50 23.37 -0.80
N SER A 41 19.44 24.20 -1.24
CA SER A 41 20.81 24.17 -0.76
C SER A 41 21.24 25.56 -0.31
N TYR A 42 22.09 25.59 0.69
CA TYR A 42 22.59 26.81 1.29
C TYR A 42 24.08 26.72 1.58
N PRO A 43 24.91 27.61 1.02
CA PRO A 43 26.33 27.60 1.31
C PRO A 43 26.60 28.10 2.73
N LEU A 44 27.31 27.31 3.52
CA LEU A 44 27.73 27.63 4.89
C LEU A 44 29.17 28.18 4.95
N GLY A 45 29.66 28.73 3.85
CA GLY A 45 31.05 29.24 3.77
C GLY A 45 32.04 28.09 4.00
N ASN A 46 32.94 28.28 4.96
CA ASN A 46 34.01 27.31 5.29
C ASN A 46 33.45 25.96 5.85
N TRP A 47 32.20 25.90 6.22
CA TRP A 47 31.54 24.66 6.73
C TRP A 47 31.00 23.75 5.63
N GLY A 48 31.03 24.22 4.37
CA GLY A 48 30.52 23.45 3.22
C GLY A 48 29.16 23.90 2.76
N GLU A 49 28.36 22.98 2.22
CA GLU A 49 27.02 23.21 1.72
C GLU A 49 26.01 22.39 2.51
N LEU A 50 24.97 23.05 2.98
CA LEU A 50 23.81 22.42 3.60
C LEU A 50 22.78 22.15 2.49
N SER A 51 22.32 20.92 2.38
CA SER A 51 21.25 20.52 1.48
C SER A 51 20.05 20.00 2.25
N TRP A 52 18.86 20.33 1.77
CA TRP A 52 17.61 19.82 2.30
C TRP A 52 16.72 19.35 1.15
N ARG A 53 16.04 18.23 1.36
CA ARG A 53 15.06 17.71 0.42
C ARG A 53 13.92 17.05 1.18
N THR A 54 12.69 17.34 0.75
CA THR A 54 11.47 16.66 1.21
C THR A 54 10.69 16.21 -0.01
N ASP A 55 10.30 14.95 0.00
CA ASP A 55 9.48 14.31 -1.03
C ASP A 55 8.16 13.88 -0.40
N TYR A 56 7.06 14.30 -0.97
CA TYR A 56 5.70 13.90 -0.62
C TYR A 56 5.13 13.03 -1.73
N SER A 57 4.47 11.94 -1.38
CA SER A 57 3.70 11.12 -2.31
C SER A 57 2.32 10.81 -1.73
N TYR A 58 1.34 10.90 -2.60
CA TYR A 58 -0.05 10.54 -2.35
C TYR A 58 -0.48 9.47 -3.34
N GLU A 59 -1.17 8.47 -2.84
CA GLU A 59 -1.80 7.43 -3.64
C GLU A 59 -3.23 7.22 -3.14
N ALA A 60 -4.20 7.35 -4.03
CA ALA A 60 -5.59 7.05 -3.72
C ALA A 60 -5.78 5.55 -3.48
N SER A 61 -6.84 5.17 -2.76
CA SER A 61 -7.21 3.78 -2.56
C SER A 61 -7.34 3.02 -3.88
N ARG A 62 -7.04 1.74 -3.84
CA ARG A 62 -7.21 0.82 -4.97
C ARG A 62 -8.00 -0.41 -4.56
N TYR A 63 -8.76 -0.95 -5.48
CA TYR A 63 -9.53 -2.16 -5.24
C TYR A 63 -8.71 -3.43 -5.49
N ALA A 64 -8.93 -4.44 -4.65
CA ALA A 64 -8.28 -5.74 -4.80
C ALA A 64 -8.74 -6.50 -6.05
N GLN A 65 -10.01 -6.33 -6.42
CA GLN A 65 -10.68 -7.13 -7.44
C GLN A 65 -11.62 -6.28 -8.28
N VAL A 66 -11.99 -6.81 -9.46
CA VAL A 66 -12.92 -6.19 -10.41
C VAL A 66 -14.29 -5.85 -9.81
N HIS A 67 -14.69 -6.52 -8.74
CA HIS A 67 -15.96 -6.28 -8.05
C HIS A 67 -15.96 -5.02 -7.17
N ASN A 68 -14.82 -4.41 -6.93
CA ASN A 68 -14.64 -3.18 -6.14
C ASN A 68 -15.22 -3.25 -4.70
N LEU A 69 -15.14 -4.44 -4.07
CA LEU A 69 -15.67 -4.66 -2.73
C LEU A 69 -14.63 -4.58 -1.62
N ALA A 70 -13.38 -4.89 -1.92
CA ALA A 70 -12.27 -4.78 -1.00
C ALA A 70 -11.25 -3.78 -1.56
N GLU A 71 -10.88 -2.81 -0.76
CA GLU A 71 -9.94 -1.75 -1.15
C GLU A 71 -8.85 -1.54 -0.09
N THR A 72 -7.72 -0.99 -0.52
CA THR A 72 -6.72 -0.40 0.37
C THR A 72 -7.21 0.98 0.84
N GLY A 73 -6.62 1.52 1.90
CA GLY A 73 -6.77 2.95 2.19
C GLY A 73 -6.04 3.83 1.16
N ALA A 74 -6.21 5.14 1.26
CA ALA A 74 -5.34 6.10 0.59
C ALA A 74 -4.07 6.29 1.42
N SER A 75 -2.90 6.37 0.78
CA SER A 75 -1.62 6.53 1.45
C SER A 75 -1.02 7.91 1.26
N HIS A 76 -0.29 8.37 2.28
CA HIS A 76 0.38 9.66 2.33
C HIS A 76 1.78 9.48 2.91
N THR A 77 2.79 9.51 2.09
CA THR A 77 4.17 9.28 2.53
C THR A 77 5.00 10.56 2.39
N VAL A 78 5.75 10.87 3.44
CA VAL A 78 6.73 11.96 3.45
C VAL A 78 8.11 11.37 3.72
N ASN A 79 9.07 11.67 2.84
CA ASN A 79 10.48 11.36 3.03
C ASN A 79 11.28 12.66 3.15
N MET A 80 12.29 12.68 4.00
CA MET A 80 13.12 13.86 4.20
C MET A 80 14.60 13.50 4.25
N ARG A 81 15.43 14.39 3.70
CA ARG A 81 16.90 14.30 3.76
C ARG A 81 17.46 15.66 4.11
N LEU A 82 18.41 15.67 5.03
CA LEU A 82 19.19 16.85 5.41
C LEU A 82 20.67 16.45 5.34
N GLY A 83 21.41 17.07 4.43
CA GLY A 83 22.81 16.76 4.16
C GLY A 83 23.71 17.95 4.41
N ILE A 84 24.93 17.67 4.82
CA ILE A 84 26.04 18.62 4.79
C ILE A 84 27.19 17.97 4.01
N GLU A 85 27.72 18.70 3.04
CA GLU A 85 28.86 18.25 2.24
C GLU A 85 29.99 19.26 2.33
N ARG A 86 31.21 18.77 2.57
CA ARG A 86 32.42 19.58 2.62
C ARG A 86 33.62 18.76 2.11
N ASP A 87 34.30 19.30 1.10
CA ASP A 87 35.56 18.74 0.53
C ASP A 87 35.44 17.22 0.26
N ALA A 88 36.05 16.42 1.14
CA ALA A 88 36.13 14.99 1.00
C ALA A 88 35.06 14.21 1.77
N TRP A 89 34.25 14.85 2.61
CA TRP A 89 33.25 14.16 3.40
C TRP A 89 31.84 14.73 3.23
N SER A 90 30.86 13.89 3.41
CA SER A 90 29.46 14.30 3.55
C SER A 90 28.75 13.50 4.64
N ALA A 91 27.79 14.13 5.28
CA ALA A 91 26.92 13.51 6.25
C ALA A 91 25.47 13.82 5.88
N THR A 92 24.63 12.81 5.83
CA THR A 92 23.20 12.93 5.50
C THR A 92 22.36 12.26 6.56
N LEU A 93 21.48 13.03 7.20
CA LEU A 93 20.36 12.51 7.97
C LEU A 93 19.21 12.23 7.01
N TRP A 94 18.57 11.10 7.15
CA TRP A 94 17.40 10.79 6.34
C TRP A 94 16.29 10.18 7.20
N ALA A 95 15.09 10.44 6.77
CA ALA A 95 13.88 9.86 7.34
C ALA A 95 12.96 9.40 6.20
N ASN A 96 12.59 8.15 6.23
CA ASN A 96 11.62 7.56 5.32
C ASN A 96 10.31 7.34 6.06
N ASN A 97 9.20 7.57 5.35
CA ASN A 97 7.85 7.43 5.90
C ASN A 97 7.66 8.21 7.21
N LEU A 98 7.94 9.53 7.22
CA LEU A 98 7.77 10.40 8.39
C LEU A 98 6.34 10.39 8.93
N THR A 99 5.36 10.23 8.07
CA THR A 99 3.94 10.12 8.41
C THR A 99 3.60 8.85 9.17
N ASP A 100 4.51 7.86 9.16
CA ASP A 100 4.28 6.50 9.68
C ASP A 100 3.03 5.86 9.08
N ASP A 101 2.78 6.14 7.80
CA ASP A 101 1.66 5.58 7.05
C ASP A 101 1.83 4.06 6.96
N ASP A 102 0.85 3.33 7.43
CA ASP A 102 0.80 1.86 7.41
C ASP A 102 -0.29 1.32 6.46
N THR A 103 -0.79 2.20 5.60
CA THR A 103 -1.77 1.83 4.58
C THR A 103 -1.23 0.73 3.68
N ALA A 104 -2.02 -0.31 3.49
CA ALA A 104 -1.65 -1.44 2.65
C ALA A 104 -1.24 -1.00 1.24
N VAL A 105 -0.06 -1.41 0.79
CA VAL A 105 0.44 -1.14 -0.57
C VAL A 105 -0.15 -2.08 -1.60
N ASP A 106 -0.60 -3.25 -1.19
CA ASP A 106 -1.32 -4.18 -2.05
C ASP A 106 -2.23 -5.08 -1.21
N ILE A 107 -3.31 -5.54 -1.85
CA ILE A 107 -4.25 -6.48 -1.28
C ILE A 107 -4.62 -7.51 -2.35
N GLN A 108 -4.39 -8.77 -2.07
CA GLN A 108 -4.66 -9.87 -2.99
C GLN A 108 -5.59 -10.88 -2.36
N ARG A 109 -6.54 -11.36 -3.15
CA ARG A 109 -7.37 -12.47 -2.75
C ARG A 109 -6.56 -13.76 -2.79
N TYR A 110 -6.66 -14.51 -1.72
CA TYR A 110 -5.97 -15.76 -1.52
C TYR A 110 -6.97 -16.86 -1.17
N VAL A 111 -6.68 -18.08 -1.59
CA VAL A 111 -7.45 -19.28 -1.21
C VAL A 111 -6.69 -19.99 -0.11
N ASP A 112 -7.26 -20.08 1.08
CA ASP A 112 -6.64 -20.81 2.17
C ASP A 112 -6.75 -22.33 1.94
N PRO A 113 -5.66 -23.01 1.60
CA PRO A 113 -5.67 -24.45 1.36
C PRO A 113 -5.88 -25.27 2.64
N THR A 114 -5.65 -24.69 3.82
CA THR A 114 -5.81 -25.38 5.10
C THR A 114 -7.27 -25.59 5.48
N LEU A 115 -8.16 -24.71 4.98
CA LEU A 115 -9.59 -24.74 5.23
C LEU A 115 -10.40 -25.28 4.04
N TYR A 116 -9.74 -25.87 3.07
CA TYR A 116 -10.34 -26.30 1.80
C TYR A 116 -11.55 -27.22 1.95
N PHE A 117 -11.64 -27.97 3.06
CA PHE A 117 -12.70 -28.96 3.29
C PHE A 117 -13.72 -28.57 4.37
N LEU A 118 -13.61 -27.39 4.96
CA LEU A 118 -14.34 -27.09 6.20
C LEU A 118 -15.47 -26.07 6.08
N VAL A 119 -15.64 -25.42 4.93
CA VAL A 119 -16.69 -24.44 4.77
C VAL A 119 -17.78 -24.95 3.81
N PRO A 120 -18.90 -25.46 4.33
CA PRO A 120 -20.04 -25.81 3.48
C PRO A 120 -20.68 -24.54 2.90
N VAL A 121 -20.86 -24.50 1.60
CA VAL A 121 -21.67 -23.47 0.93
C VAL A 121 -23.12 -23.92 0.97
N GLN A 122 -23.95 -23.12 1.63
CA GLN A 122 -25.41 -23.37 1.63
C GLN A 122 -26.15 -22.11 1.16
N PRO A 123 -27.01 -22.21 0.18
CA PRO A 123 -27.23 -23.38 -0.66
C PRO A 123 -26.07 -23.63 -1.62
N PRO A 124 -25.81 -24.88 -2.01
CA PRO A 124 -24.75 -25.17 -2.98
C PRO A 124 -25.06 -24.47 -4.31
N LEU A 125 -24.04 -23.85 -4.89
CA LEU A 125 -24.18 -23.26 -6.22
C LEU A 125 -24.42 -24.37 -7.26
N PRO A 126 -25.29 -24.17 -8.28
CA PRO A 126 -25.48 -25.13 -9.33
C PRO A 126 -24.15 -25.55 -9.97
N GLY A 127 -23.88 -26.86 -10.05
CA GLY A 127 -22.64 -27.40 -10.62
C GLY A 127 -21.45 -27.48 -9.66
N THR A 128 -21.63 -27.19 -8.39
CA THR A 128 -20.58 -27.35 -7.35
C THR A 128 -20.94 -28.50 -6.38
N SER A 129 -19.92 -29.07 -5.75
CA SER A 129 -20.11 -30.12 -4.73
C SER A 129 -20.61 -29.56 -3.39
N GLY A 130 -20.98 -28.31 -3.30
CA GLY A 130 -21.38 -27.65 -2.06
C GLY A 130 -20.23 -27.35 -1.09
N LEU A 131 -19.00 -27.63 -1.48
CA LEU A 131 -17.80 -27.30 -0.76
C LEU A 131 -17.08 -26.14 -1.42
N THR A 132 -16.61 -25.18 -0.65
CA THR A 132 -15.74 -24.10 -1.13
C THR A 132 -14.58 -23.94 -0.19
N SER A 133 -13.47 -23.50 -0.71
CA SER A 133 -12.33 -23.09 0.11
C SER A 133 -12.62 -21.74 0.78
N ALA A 134 -12.20 -21.59 2.01
CA ALA A 134 -12.14 -20.28 2.64
C ALA A 134 -11.29 -19.33 1.79
N ARG A 135 -11.72 -18.10 1.70
CA ARG A 135 -11.04 -17.07 0.91
C ARG A 135 -10.67 -15.95 1.83
N ASP A 136 -9.38 -15.69 1.89
CA ASP A 136 -8.79 -14.63 2.68
C ASP A 136 -8.13 -13.59 1.79
N PHE A 137 -7.61 -12.55 2.41
CA PHE A 137 -6.81 -11.54 1.74
C PHE A 137 -5.40 -11.54 2.29
N THR A 138 -4.43 -11.63 1.40
CA THR A 138 -3.04 -11.32 1.71
C THR A 138 -2.83 -9.83 1.52
N VAL A 139 -2.27 -9.19 2.53
CA VAL A 139 -2.03 -7.75 2.55
C VAL A 139 -0.53 -7.50 2.63
N ALA A 140 0.00 -6.70 1.70
CA ALA A 140 1.36 -6.20 1.77
C ALA A 140 1.36 -4.84 2.48
N LEU A 141 2.14 -4.73 3.55
CA LEU A 141 2.30 -3.48 4.30
C LEU A 141 3.55 -2.74 3.85
N PRO A 142 3.57 -1.41 3.90
CA PRO A 142 4.76 -0.62 3.64
C PRO A 142 5.77 -0.75 4.80
N ASP A 143 6.99 -0.32 4.53
CA ASP A 143 7.98 -0.13 5.58
C ASP A 143 7.51 0.94 6.56
N ARG A 144 7.68 0.67 7.85
CA ARG A 144 7.40 1.63 8.91
C ARG A 144 8.38 2.81 8.85
N ARG A 145 8.09 3.85 9.60
CA ARG A 145 8.96 5.01 9.70
C ARG A 145 10.37 4.62 10.11
N MET A 146 11.34 5.05 9.32
CA MET A 146 12.76 4.78 9.54
C MET A 146 13.57 6.06 9.52
N PHE A 147 14.60 6.12 10.36
CA PHE A 147 15.58 7.18 10.39
C PHE A 147 16.98 6.60 10.24
N GLY A 148 17.86 7.33 9.62
CA GLY A 148 19.25 6.92 9.51
C GLY A 148 20.20 8.05 9.23
N VAL A 149 21.48 7.72 9.33
CA VAL A 149 22.60 8.60 9.01
C VAL A 149 23.49 7.91 7.99
N THR A 150 23.86 8.62 6.96
CA THR A 150 24.86 8.18 5.99
C THR A 150 26.07 9.09 6.06
N LEU A 151 27.25 8.51 6.27
CA LEU A 151 28.51 9.20 6.23
C LEU A 151 29.33 8.71 5.05
N LEU A 152 29.86 9.62 4.27
CA LEU A 152 30.71 9.32 3.13
C LEU A 152 32.04 10.07 3.28
N TYR A 153 33.13 9.38 3.02
CA TYR A 153 34.46 9.98 2.91
C TYR A 153 35.13 9.54 1.63
N ARG A 154 35.64 10.49 0.85
CA ARG A 154 36.37 10.26 -0.41
C ARG A 154 37.86 10.35 -0.15
N PHE A 155 38.54 9.23 -0.19
CA PHE A 155 40.01 9.17 -0.16
C PHE A 155 40.55 9.70 -1.49
N ARG A 156 41.51 10.59 -1.42
CA ARG A 156 42.28 11.07 -2.58
C ARG A 156 43.62 10.37 -2.65
#